data_964d4f1efd27f708e9a969015cd908fe
#
_entry.id   964d4f1efd27f708e9a969015cd908fe
#
_cell.length_a   1.000
_cell.length_b   1.000
_cell.length_c   1.000
_cell.angle_alpha   90.00
_cell.angle_beta   90.00
_cell.angle_gamma   90.00
#
_symmetry.space_group_name_H-M   'P 1'
#
loop_
_entity.id
_entity.type
_entity.pdbx_description
1 polymer ?
#
loop_
_entity_poly.entity_id
_entity_poly.type
_entity_poly.pdbx_seq_one_letter_code
_entity_poly.pdbx_strand_id
1 'polypeptide(L)'
;NNIFDQFFNDFFSQNPNNKKSLGSGVLINKEGYIITNEHVVARASEIRVALGDKREFKARVIGADMKSDLAIIKIDSDQFLPFIAMGRSDDLMIGEQVLAIGNPFGLRHTVTTGIISALNRNIRVGKNKVYSDFIQVDASINPGNSGGPLLNINGSLIGINTAIYQKAEGIGF
;
A
#
# COMPACT_ATOMS: atom_id res chain seq x y z
N ASN A 1 -6.42 -0.94 -20.68
CA ASN A 1 -6.70 -0.15 -19.48
C ASN A 1 -6.68 -1.11 -18.31
N ASN A 2 -5.78 -0.90 -17.41
CA ASN A 2 -5.62 -1.70 -16.19
C ASN A 2 -6.75 -1.31 -15.22
N ILE A 3 -7.26 -2.25 -14.41
CA ILE A 3 -8.32 -2.00 -13.42
C ILE A 3 -7.89 -0.93 -12.41
N PHE A 4 -6.58 -0.86 -12.12
CA PHE A 4 -5.97 0.22 -11.33
C PHE A 4 -6.09 1.58 -12.04
N ASP A 5 -5.94 1.63 -13.37
CA ASP A 5 -6.10 2.86 -14.14
C ASP A 5 -7.55 3.35 -14.09
N GLN A 6 -8.52 2.43 -14.11
CA GLN A 6 -9.93 2.75 -14.00
C GLN A 6 -10.27 3.26 -12.60
N PHE A 7 -9.77 2.58 -11.58
CA PHE A 7 -9.93 2.96 -10.18
C PHE A 7 -9.31 4.33 -9.88
N PHE A 8 -8.07 4.59 -10.34
CA PHE A 8 -7.42 5.89 -10.19
C PHE A 8 -8.11 6.96 -11.01
N ASN A 9 -8.52 6.67 -12.24
CA ASN A 9 -9.24 7.63 -13.08
C ASN A 9 -10.59 8.00 -12.47
N ASP A 10 -11.39 7.06 -12.00
CA ASP A 10 -12.70 7.33 -11.42
C ASP A 10 -12.59 8.17 -10.14
N PHE A 11 -11.51 8.01 -9.39
CA PHE A 11 -11.34 8.70 -8.12
C PHE A 11 -10.63 10.06 -8.24
N PHE A 12 -9.68 10.19 -9.18
CA PHE A 12 -8.84 11.38 -9.33
C PHE A 12 -9.16 12.23 -10.55
N SER A 13 -10.10 11.81 -11.44
CA SER A 13 -10.48 12.53 -12.67
C SER A 13 -11.28 13.81 -12.44
N GLN A 14 -11.62 14.15 -11.20
CA GLN A 14 -12.37 15.38 -10.94
C GLN A 14 -11.54 16.67 -11.10
N ASN A 15 -10.24 16.59 -11.38
CA ASN A 15 -9.42 17.79 -11.58
C ASN A 15 -8.32 17.54 -12.66
N PRO A 16 -8.58 17.80 -13.94
CA PRO A 16 -7.65 17.50 -15.04
C PRO A 16 -6.32 18.25 -14.98
N ASN A 17 -6.22 19.30 -14.14
CA ASN A 17 -5.01 20.11 -14.02
C ASN A 17 -4.08 19.71 -12.85
N ASN A 18 -4.43 18.72 -12.04
CA ASN A 18 -3.62 18.31 -10.89
C ASN A 18 -3.45 16.78 -10.87
N LYS A 19 -2.54 16.28 -11.68
CA LYS A 19 -2.19 14.85 -11.77
C LYS A 19 -1.35 14.38 -10.56
N LYS A 20 -1.79 14.65 -9.33
CA LYS A 20 -1.18 14.10 -8.14
C LYS A 20 -1.83 12.73 -7.85
N SER A 21 -1.08 11.66 -8.05
CA SER A 21 -1.44 10.36 -7.49
C SER A 21 -1.08 10.37 -6.01
N LEU A 22 -2.00 9.95 -5.16
CA LEU A 22 -1.78 9.82 -3.73
C LEU A 22 -1.79 8.33 -3.38
N GLY A 23 -0.84 7.92 -2.55
CA GLY A 23 -0.74 6.58 -2.01
C GLY A 23 -0.04 6.61 -0.67
N SER A 24 0.08 5.46 -0.07
CA SER A 24 0.80 5.27 1.18
C SER A 24 2.09 4.49 0.96
N GLY A 25 2.93 4.46 1.97
CA GLY A 25 4.14 3.66 2.02
C GLY A 25 4.55 3.42 3.46
N VAL A 26 5.45 2.48 3.68
CA VAL A 26 5.97 2.14 4.99
C VAL A 26 7.48 2.14 5.03
N LEU A 27 8.06 2.89 5.96
CA LEU A 27 9.50 2.89 6.24
C LEU A 27 9.89 1.56 6.91
N ILE A 28 10.85 0.86 6.33
CA ILE A 28 11.26 -0.48 6.79
C ILE A 28 12.64 -0.51 7.46
N ASN A 29 13.39 0.57 7.35
CA ASN A 29 14.69 0.69 8.03
C ASN A 29 15.11 2.15 8.23
N LYS A 30 16.14 2.33 9.06
CA LYS A 30 16.73 3.66 9.36
C LYS A 30 17.43 4.32 8.16
N GLU A 31 17.81 3.54 7.16
CA GLU A 31 18.46 4.03 5.94
C GLU A 31 17.46 4.73 5.00
N GLY A 32 16.15 4.68 5.28
CA GLY A 32 15.10 5.37 4.52
C GLY A 32 14.52 4.58 3.35
N TYR A 33 14.60 3.27 3.38
CA TYR A 33 13.89 2.42 2.44
C TYR A 33 12.42 2.33 2.80
N ILE A 34 11.57 2.48 1.80
CA ILE A 34 10.11 2.48 1.92
C ILE A 34 9.55 1.45 0.95
N ILE A 35 8.65 0.60 1.44
CA ILE A 35 7.82 -0.26 0.59
C ILE A 35 6.51 0.46 0.29
N THR A 36 6.06 0.36 -0.94
CA THR A 36 4.76 0.83 -1.43
C THR A 36 4.29 -0.07 -2.58
N ASN A 37 3.14 0.22 -3.19
CA ASN A 37 2.74 -0.49 -4.41
C ASN A 37 3.44 0.06 -5.66
N GLU A 38 3.65 -0.83 -6.64
CA GLU A 38 4.21 -0.46 -7.94
C GLU A 38 3.32 0.55 -8.65
N HIS A 39 2.00 0.31 -8.70
CA HIS A 39 1.06 1.18 -9.37
C HIS A 39 1.00 2.61 -8.79
N VAL A 40 1.39 2.81 -7.52
CA VAL A 40 1.46 4.13 -6.88
C VAL A 40 2.60 4.97 -7.48
N VAL A 41 3.71 4.34 -7.87
CA VAL A 41 4.93 5.03 -8.33
C VAL A 41 5.20 4.91 -9.83
N ALA A 42 4.55 3.97 -10.53
CA ALA A 42 4.85 3.60 -11.92
C ALA A 42 4.83 4.76 -12.94
N ARG A 43 4.03 5.78 -12.70
CA ARG A 43 3.84 6.92 -13.64
C ARG A 43 4.29 8.25 -13.04
N ALA A 44 4.94 8.21 -11.88
CA ALA A 44 5.37 9.42 -11.20
C ALA A 44 6.62 10.00 -11.88
N SER A 45 6.54 11.26 -12.30
CA SER A 45 7.71 12.04 -12.73
C SER A 45 8.57 12.51 -11.55
N GLU A 46 7.96 12.69 -10.39
CA GLU A 46 8.60 13.03 -9.12
C GLU A 46 7.82 12.34 -7.99
N ILE A 47 8.55 11.76 -7.04
CA ILE A 47 7.96 11.14 -5.85
C ILE A 47 8.33 11.98 -4.64
N ARG A 48 7.32 12.40 -3.88
CA ARG A 48 7.47 13.08 -2.59
C ARG A 48 6.87 12.23 -1.50
N VAL A 49 7.59 12.09 -0.42
CA VAL A 49 7.19 11.35 0.77
C VAL A 49 7.00 12.34 1.90
N ALA A 50 5.81 12.38 2.48
CA ALA A 50 5.52 13.09 3.71
C ALA A 50 5.43 12.09 4.87
N LEU A 51 6.22 12.29 5.91
CA LEU A 51 6.17 11.49 7.12
C LEU A 51 5.06 11.98 8.07
N GLY A 52 4.71 11.15 9.06
CA GLY A 52 3.71 11.50 10.07
C GLY A 52 4.07 12.73 10.92
N ASP A 53 5.34 13.06 11.04
CA ASP A 53 5.87 14.26 11.72
C ASP A 53 5.96 15.50 10.80
N LYS A 54 5.38 15.43 9.60
CA LYS A 54 5.31 16.48 8.58
C LYS A 54 6.62 16.77 7.85
N ARG A 55 7.69 16.02 8.07
CA ARG A 55 8.89 16.10 7.24
C ARG A 55 8.60 15.60 5.83
N GLU A 56 9.09 16.29 4.83
CA GLU A 56 8.95 15.93 3.42
C GLU A 56 10.29 15.65 2.78
N PHE A 57 10.32 14.61 1.94
CA PHE A 57 11.52 14.16 1.25
C PHE A 57 11.22 13.90 -0.22
N LYS A 58 12.20 14.15 -1.09
CA LYS A 58 12.21 13.58 -2.42
C LYS A 58 12.62 12.12 -2.31
N ALA A 59 11.97 11.26 -3.07
CA ALA A 59 12.29 9.84 -3.12
C ALA A 59 12.68 9.43 -4.54
N ARG A 60 13.50 8.39 -4.62
CA ARG A 60 13.85 7.70 -5.86
C ARG A 60 13.41 6.26 -5.82
N VAL A 61 13.00 5.72 -6.96
CA VAL A 61 12.67 4.30 -7.10
C VAL A 61 13.96 3.49 -7.09
N ILE A 62 14.03 2.47 -6.26
CA ILE A 62 15.14 1.52 -6.19
C ILE A 62 14.83 0.29 -7.03
N GLY A 63 13.60 -0.19 -6.97
CA GLY A 63 13.12 -1.32 -7.73
C GLY A 63 11.61 -1.42 -7.67
N ALA A 64 11.01 -2.07 -8.64
CA ALA A 64 9.59 -2.31 -8.72
C ALA A 64 9.31 -3.65 -9.40
N ASP A 65 8.31 -4.37 -8.91
CA ASP A 65 7.82 -5.60 -9.50
C ASP A 65 6.33 -5.51 -9.79
N MET A 66 6.00 -5.49 -11.07
CA MET A 66 4.61 -5.45 -11.55
C MET A 66 3.82 -6.72 -11.24
N LYS A 67 4.49 -7.86 -10.96
CA LYS A 67 3.79 -9.12 -10.69
C LYS A 67 3.24 -9.16 -9.28
N SER A 68 4.02 -8.69 -8.31
CA SER A 68 3.61 -8.58 -6.92
C SER A 68 2.96 -7.24 -6.59
N ASP A 69 2.95 -6.28 -7.53
CA ASP A 69 2.52 -4.89 -7.31
C ASP A 69 3.27 -4.22 -6.16
N LEU A 70 4.57 -4.49 -6.02
CA LEU A 70 5.41 -3.90 -4.99
C LEU A 70 6.50 -3.01 -5.60
N ALA A 71 6.83 -1.96 -4.89
CA ALA A 71 7.97 -1.10 -5.20
C ALA A 71 8.73 -0.74 -3.93
N ILE A 72 10.03 -0.57 -4.09
CA ILE A 72 10.91 -0.02 -3.07
C ILE A 72 11.36 1.36 -3.54
N ILE A 73 11.13 2.35 -2.72
CA ILE A 73 11.61 3.71 -2.91
C ILE A 73 12.56 4.09 -1.77
N LYS A 74 13.37 5.10 -1.98
CA LYS A 74 14.39 5.54 -1.02
C LYS A 74 14.32 7.04 -0.81
N ILE A 75 14.31 7.44 0.44
CA ILE A 75 14.55 8.81 0.89
C ILE A 75 15.91 8.92 1.57
N ASP A 76 16.56 10.06 1.46
CA ASP A 76 17.81 10.33 2.16
C ASP A 76 17.56 11.35 3.28
N SER A 77 18.07 11.06 4.47
CA SER A 77 17.93 11.91 5.65
C SER A 77 19.11 11.72 6.59
N ASP A 78 19.64 12.84 7.09
CA ASP A 78 20.65 12.84 8.16
C ASP A 78 20.02 12.72 9.56
N GLN A 79 18.69 12.78 9.64
CA GLN A 79 17.94 12.65 10.88
C GLN A 79 17.40 11.24 11.05
N PHE A 80 17.10 10.89 12.30
CA PHE A 80 16.43 9.62 12.60
C PHE A 80 15.12 9.47 11.83
N LEU A 81 14.96 8.32 11.19
CA LEU A 81 13.74 7.91 10.48
C LEU A 81 13.07 6.79 11.27
N PRO A 82 11.82 7.01 11.75
CA PRO A 82 11.07 5.94 12.42
C PRO A 82 10.70 4.86 11.42
N PHE A 83 11.02 3.62 11.69
CA PHE A 83 10.69 2.48 10.84
C PHE A 83 9.95 1.40 11.60
N ILE A 84 9.24 0.55 10.85
CA ILE A 84 8.44 -0.52 11.41
C ILE A 84 9.24 -1.82 11.53
N ALA A 85 8.90 -2.63 12.54
CA ALA A 85 9.42 -3.98 12.63
C ALA A 85 8.76 -4.89 11.58
N MET A 86 9.57 -5.70 10.91
CA MET A 86 9.08 -6.73 10.00
C MET A 86 8.50 -7.89 10.79
N GLY A 87 7.29 -8.32 10.43
CA GLY A 87 6.68 -9.54 10.90
C GLY A 87 6.95 -10.71 9.96
N ARG A 88 6.25 -11.80 10.20
CA ARG A 88 6.24 -12.99 9.33
C ARG A 88 4.87 -13.11 8.68
N SER A 89 4.84 -13.54 7.43
CA SER A 89 3.60 -13.79 6.69
C SER A 89 3.39 -15.28 6.36
N ASP A 90 4.38 -16.12 6.68
CA ASP A 90 4.37 -17.55 6.40
C ASP A 90 3.71 -18.39 7.52
N ASP A 91 3.46 -17.80 8.68
CA ASP A 91 2.80 -18.44 9.84
C ASP A 91 1.44 -17.81 10.21
N LEU A 92 0.90 -16.98 9.34
CA LEU A 92 -0.41 -16.34 9.56
C LEU A 92 -1.55 -17.36 9.57
N MET A 93 -2.55 -17.10 10.41
CA MET A 93 -3.76 -17.92 10.51
C MET A 93 -5.01 -17.14 10.14
N ILE A 94 -5.97 -17.82 9.50
CA ILE A 94 -7.31 -17.26 9.27
C ILE A 94 -7.96 -16.96 10.63
N GLY A 95 -8.56 -15.77 10.76
CA GLY A 95 -9.13 -15.26 12.00
C GLY A 95 -8.19 -14.40 12.82
N GLU A 96 -6.90 -14.31 12.47
CA GLU A 96 -5.99 -13.37 13.14
C GLU A 96 -6.40 -11.92 12.90
N GLN A 97 -6.34 -11.12 13.96
CA GLN A 97 -6.67 -9.71 13.92
C GLN A 97 -5.57 -8.91 13.23
N VAL A 98 -5.98 -7.99 12.36
CA VAL A 98 -5.08 -7.14 11.59
C VAL A 98 -5.49 -5.67 11.64
N LEU A 99 -4.52 -4.80 11.39
CA LEU A 99 -4.68 -3.35 11.27
C LEU A 99 -4.16 -2.92 9.89
N ALA A 100 -5.02 -2.32 9.08
CA ALA A 100 -4.61 -1.69 7.84
C ALA A 100 -4.48 -0.18 8.06
N ILE A 101 -3.34 0.38 7.70
CA ILE A 101 -3.05 1.81 7.88
C ILE A 101 -2.81 2.43 6.51
N GLY A 102 -3.28 3.67 6.35
CA GLY A 102 -3.03 4.47 5.17
C GLY A 102 -3.20 5.95 5.45
N ASN A 103 -2.91 6.76 4.45
CA ASN A 103 -3.11 8.20 4.51
C ASN A 103 -3.94 8.67 3.30
N PRO A 104 -5.23 8.29 3.25
CA PRO A 104 -6.11 8.71 2.16
C PRO A 104 -6.16 10.22 2.12
N PHE A 105 -5.94 10.77 0.92
CA PHE A 105 -6.01 12.22 0.64
C PHE A 105 -4.93 13.09 1.30
N GLY A 106 -3.92 12.53 1.98
CA GLY A 106 -2.91 13.31 2.69
C GLY A 106 -3.46 14.11 3.88
N LEU A 107 -4.71 13.85 4.29
CA LEU A 107 -5.40 14.67 5.29
C LEU A 107 -5.22 14.15 6.73
N ARG A 108 -5.21 12.83 6.91
CA ARG A 108 -4.94 12.16 8.20
C ARG A 108 -4.69 10.67 8.00
N HIS A 109 -3.89 10.07 8.87
CA HIS A 109 -3.74 8.62 8.91
C HIS A 109 -5.09 7.98 9.23
N THR A 110 -5.49 7.02 8.40
CA THR A 110 -6.68 6.20 8.61
C THR A 110 -6.23 4.83 9.06
N VAL A 111 -6.85 4.31 10.10
CA VAL A 111 -6.64 2.95 10.59
C VAL A 111 -7.96 2.22 10.47
N THR A 112 -7.94 1.08 9.82
CA THR A 112 -9.06 0.14 9.81
C THR A 112 -8.61 -1.18 10.41
N THR A 113 -9.52 -1.90 11.05
CA THR A 113 -9.25 -3.20 11.67
C THR A 113 -10.17 -4.25 11.09
N GLY A 114 -9.69 -5.47 11.09
CA GLY A 114 -10.40 -6.64 10.64
C GLY A 114 -9.63 -7.90 11.02
N ILE A 115 -9.92 -8.99 10.29
CA ILE A 115 -9.25 -10.28 10.46
C ILE A 115 -8.72 -10.77 9.11
N ILE A 116 -7.80 -11.71 9.15
CA ILE A 116 -7.41 -12.50 7.99
C ILE A 116 -8.56 -13.41 7.62
N SER A 117 -9.16 -13.18 6.46
CA SER A 117 -10.31 -13.94 5.96
C SER A 117 -9.89 -15.15 5.12
N ALA A 118 -8.74 -15.05 4.43
CA ALA A 118 -8.13 -16.13 3.67
C ALA A 118 -6.67 -15.86 3.36
N LEU A 119 -5.91 -16.90 3.07
CA LEU A 119 -4.51 -16.85 2.67
C LEU A 119 -4.32 -17.45 1.27
N ASN A 120 -3.17 -17.15 0.67
CA ASN A 120 -2.74 -17.70 -0.63
C ASN A 120 -3.78 -17.47 -1.74
N ARG A 121 -4.42 -16.30 -1.75
CA ARG A 121 -5.42 -15.98 -2.77
C ARG A 121 -4.75 -15.60 -4.08
N ASN A 122 -5.23 -16.21 -5.16
CA ASN A 122 -4.87 -15.84 -6.52
C ASN A 122 -5.99 -14.99 -7.12
N ILE A 123 -5.67 -13.78 -7.51
CA ILE A 123 -6.64 -12.81 -8.02
C ILE A 123 -6.34 -12.54 -9.49
N ARG A 124 -7.31 -12.85 -10.34
CA ARG A 124 -7.22 -12.56 -11.77
C ARG A 124 -7.71 -11.14 -12.04
N VAL A 125 -6.83 -10.31 -12.60
CA VAL A 125 -7.13 -8.94 -12.99
C VAL A 125 -7.05 -8.81 -14.51
N GLY A 126 -8.21 -8.54 -15.13
CA GLY A 126 -8.32 -8.50 -16.59
C GLY A 126 -8.09 -9.88 -17.24
N LYS A 127 -7.64 -9.87 -18.51
CA LYS A 127 -7.51 -11.12 -19.29
C LYS A 127 -6.22 -11.89 -19.01
N ASN A 128 -5.13 -11.20 -18.63
CA ASN A 128 -3.78 -11.79 -18.68
C ASN A 128 -2.94 -11.58 -17.40
N LYS A 129 -3.49 -10.98 -16.34
CA LYS A 129 -2.74 -10.73 -15.11
C LYS A 129 -3.35 -11.51 -13.95
N VAL A 130 -2.51 -12.27 -13.27
CA VAL A 130 -2.87 -12.98 -12.03
C VAL A 130 -1.88 -12.51 -10.96
N TYR A 131 -2.42 -12.02 -9.89
CA TYR A 131 -1.67 -11.80 -8.67
C TYR A 131 -1.81 -13.03 -7.78
N SER A 132 -0.70 -13.48 -7.21
CA SER A 132 -0.64 -14.68 -6.37
C SER A 132 -0.29 -14.33 -4.93
N ASP A 133 -0.65 -15.25 -4.04
CA ASP A 133 -0.25 -15.24 -2.63
C ASP A 133 -0.76 -14.03 -1.83
N PHE A 134 -1.95 -13.51 -2.18
CA PHE A 134 -2.56 -12.44 -1.42
C PHE A 134 -3.15 -12.90 -0.09
N ILE A 135 -3.00 -12.04 0.92
CA ILE A 135 -3.68 -12.12 2.21
C ILE A 135 -5.02 -11.40 2.05
N GLN A 136 -6.13 -12.13 2.16
CA GLN A 136 -7.47 -11.54 2.15
C GLN A 136 -7.87 -11.13 3.55
N VAL A 137 -8.36 -9.91 3.70
CA VAL A 137 -8.84 -9.34 4.97
C VAL A 137 -10.24 -8.75 4.81
N ASP A 138 -10.98 -8.61 5.90
CA ASP A 138 -12.25 -7.88 5.95
C ASP A 138 -12.09 -6.45 6.48
N ALA A 139 -10.87 -6.04 6.83
CA ALA A 139 -10.54 -4.65 7.07
C ALA A 139 -10.83 -3.80 5.83
N SER A 140 -11.43 -2.63 6.01
CA SER A 140 -11.75 -1.73 4.89
C SER A 140 -10.48 -1.20 4.23
N ILE A 141 -10.22 -1.65 3.01
CA ILE A 141 -9.16 -1.13 2.14
C ILE A 141 -9.80 -0.20 1.10
N ASN A 142 -9.37 1.04 1.10
CA ASN A 142 -9.91 2.11 0.24
C ASN A 142 -8.77 2.85 -0.46
N PRO A 143 -9.06 3.67 -1.50
CA PRO A 143 -8.08 4.57 -2.09
C PRO A 143 -7.34 5.39 -1.03
N GLY A 144 -6.00 5.34 -1.08
CA GLY A 144 -5.14 5.99 -0.10
C GLY A 144 -4.56 5.04 0.96
N ASN A 145 -5.17 3.88 1.21
CA ASN A 145 -4.52 2.82 2.00
C ASN A 145 -3.53 2.01 1.15
N SER A 146 -3.70 1.98 -0.17
CA SER A 146 -2.78 1.28 -1.09
C SER A 146 -1.34 1.72 -0.88
N GLY A 147 -0.45 0.76 -0.72
CA GLY A 147 0.97 0.94 -0.39
C GLY A 147 1.25 1.08 1.11
N GLY A 148 0.24 1.28 1.93
CA GLY A 148 0.37 1.33 3.38
C GLY A 148 0.50 -0.05 4.02
N PRO A 149 0.91 -0.10 5.30
CA PRO A 149 1.14 -1.36 6.00
C PRO A 149 -0.14 -2.08 6.39
N LEU A 150 -0.11 -3.41 6.27
CA LEU A 150 -0.96 -4.34 7.00
C LEU A 150 -0.15 -4.87 8.19
N LEU A 151 -0.67 -4.69 9.38
CA LEU A 151 0.02 -5.03 10.62
C LEU A 151 -0.73 -6.13 11.37
N ASN A 152 0.02 -6.95 12.11
CA ASN A 152 -0.56 -7.79 13.15
C ASN A 152 -0.82 -6.99 14.44
N ILE A 153 -1.42 -7.61 15.45
CA ILE A 153 -1.73 -6.98 16.73
C ILE A 153 -0.51 -6.50 17.52
N ASN A 154 0.68 -7.01 17.20
CA ASN A 154 1.94 -6.58 17.80
C ASN A 154 2.54 -5.36 17.09
N GLY A 155 1.89 -4.85 16.04
CA GLY A 155 2.36 -3.73 15.25
C GLY A 155 3.47 -4.10 14.27
N SER A 156 3.70 -5.37 13.99
CA SER A 156 4.69 -5.82 13.01
C SER A 156 4.07 -5.87 11.60
N LEU A 157 4.86 -5.50 10.60
CA LEU A 157 4.46 -5.51 9.19
C LEU A 157 4.33 -6.95 8.68
N ILE A 158 3.14 -7.33 8.23
CA ILE A 158 2.83 -8.65 7.66
C ILE A 158 2.41 -8.60 6.20
N GLY A 159 2.11 -7.42 5.67
CA GLY A 159 1.72 -7.24 4.28
C GLY A 159 1.63 -5.76 3.89
N ILE A 160 1.38 -5.53 2.61
CA ILE A 160 1.15 -4.20 2.04
C ILE A 160 -0.26 -4.14 1.46
N ASN A 161 -1.03 -3.17 1.91
CA ASN A 161 -2.42 -3.00 1.46
C ASN A 161 -2.47 -2.71 -0.03
N THR A 162 -3.34 -3.42 -0.74
CA THR A 162 -3.60 -3.20 -2.16
C THR A 162 -5.10 -3.26 -2.41
N ALA A 163 -5.69 -2.17 -2.90
CA ALA A 163 -7.13 -2.12 -3.21
C ALA A 163 -7.36 -2.65 -4.64
N ILE A 164 -7.82 -3.88 -4.77
CA ILE A 164 -7.94 -4.53 -6.09
C ILE A 164 -9.40 -4.68 -6.58
N TYR A 165 -10.41 -4.69 -5.71
CA TYR A 165 -11.75 -5.11 -6.12
C TYR A 165 -12.84 -4.13 -5.74
N GLN A 166 -13.37 -3.38 -6.74
CA GLN A 166 -14.45 -2.40 -6.56
C GLN A 166 -15.85 -3.00 -6.33
N LYS A 167 -16.05 -4.30 -6.53
CA LYS A 167 -17.39 -4.92 -6.51
C LYS A 167 -17.68 -5.80 -5.29
N ALA A 168 -16.74 -5.94 -4.39
CA ALA A 168 -16.94 -6.75 -3.19
C ALA A 168 -16.81 -5.84 -1.95
N GLU A 169 -17.94 -5.41 -1.39
CA GLU A 169 -17.97 -4.76 -0.09
C GLU A 169 -17.38 -5.71 0.96
N GLY A 170 -16.46 -5.20 1.79
CA GLY A 170 -15.87 -5.96 2.90
C GLY A 170 -14.76 -6.94 2.49
N ILE A 171 -14.12 -6.78 1.34
CA ILE A 171 -12.95 -7.57 0.94
C ILE A 171 -11.80 -6.65 0.62
N GLY A 172 -10.72 -6.75 1.40
CA GLY A 172 -9.43 -6.10 1.18
C GLY A 172 -8.33 -7.11 0.87
N PHE A 173 -7.26 -6.64 0.22
CA PHE A 173 -6.08 -7.46 -0.07
C PHE A 173 -4.80 -6.67 0.22
#